data_5e16b141c082a60bff48a1c2c778f2c8
#
_entry.id   5e16b141c082a60bff48a1c2c778f2c8
#
_cell.length_a   1.000
_cell.length_b   1.000
_cell.length_c   1.000
_cell.angle_alpha   90.00
_cell.angle_beta   90.00
_cell.angle_gamma   90.00
#
_symmetry.space_group_name_H-M   'P 1'
#
loop_
_entity.id
_entity.type
_entity.pdbx_description
1 polymer ?
#
loop_
_entity_poly.entity_id
_entity_poly.type
_entity_poly.pdbx_seq_one_letter_code
_entity_poly.pdbx_strand_id
1 'polypeptide(L)'
;MARCPGQDQRFWKPQDIFDVSCPGCGRAVEFFRDEPTLKCPGCGRMVVNSRLDLGCAQWCVHAEQCLGAATIRNITTIRDKLVARMKGVFGRDEKRINHALQVLDYAERLGAAEGGDPLVIRAAAILHDIGIHEAERKYGSAAGKYQELEGPPIAETILKETGLDPARIEHVCRIIANHHSARDIDTLEFRVLWDADQLVNLQEDSAGVSARQAARLATLFRTAKGRQLAGELFLANEQAPAGNQP
;
A
#
# COMPACT_ATOMS: atom_id res chain seq x y z
N MET A 1 -0.15 26.11 20.19
CA MET A 1 -0.01 25.32 18.94
C MET A 1 -0.80 24.05 19.12
N ALA A 2 -1.73 23.73 18.22
CA ALA A 2 -2.44 22.47 18.26
C ALA A 2 -1.42 21.34 17.98
N ARG A 3 -1.24 20.41 18.94
CA ARG A 3 -0.40 19.23 18.71
C ARG A 3 -1.12 18.29 17.74
N CYS A 4 -0.36 17.73 16.81
CA CYS A 4 -0.86 16.68 15.93
C CYS A 4 -1.41 15.51 16.77
N PRO A 5 -2.58 14.92 16.44
CA PRO A 5 -3.14 13.78 17.17
C PRO A 5 -2.15 12.62 17.31
N GLY A 6 -1.28 12.40 16.32
CA GLY A 6 -0.23 11.37 16.38
C GLY A 6 0.88 11.65 17.40
N GLN A 7 1.07 12.91 17.80
CA GLN A 7 2.06 13.33 18.82
C GLN A 7 1.42 13.61 20.18
N ASP A 8 0.09 13.52 20.30
CA ASP A 8 -0.60 13.77 21.56
C ASP A 8 -0.67 12.47 22.37
N GLN A 9 0.13 12.39 23.42
CA GLN A 9 0.23 11.23 24.32
C GLN A 9 -1.10 10.79 24.94
N ARG A 10 -2.13 11.65 24.96
CA ARG A 10 -3.48 11.28 25.43
C ARG A 10 -4.16 10.22 24.56
N PHE A 11 -3.72 10.05 23.32
CA PHE A 11 -4.24 9.05 22.37
C PHE A 11 -3.32 7.84 22.24
N TRP A 12 -2.21 7.77 22.98
CA TRP A 12 -1.26 6.67 22.90
C TRP A 12 -1.76 5.46 23.67
N LYS A 13 -1.45 4.30 23.12
CA LYS A 13 -1.72 3.00 23.71
C LYS A 13 -0.39 2.36 24.14
N PRO A 14 -0.40 1.34 25.03
CA PRO A 14 0.83 0.66 25.45
C PRO A 14 1.70 0.15 24.29
N GLN A 15 1.10 -0.27 23.17
CA GLN A 15 1.80 -0.72 21.97
C GLN A 15 2.48 0.39 21.15
N ASP A 16 2.24 1.66 21.48
CA ASP A 16 2.88 2.81 20.85
C ASP A 16 4.29 3.09 21.43
N ILE A 17 4.71 2.30 22.44
CA ILE A 17 6.05 2.23 22.98
C ILE A 17 6.57 0.82 22.72
N PHE A 18 7.72 0.69 22.04
CA PHE A 18 8.24 -0.61 21.63
C PHE A 18 9.76 -0.59 21.38
N ASP A 19 10.37 -1.75 21.45
CA ASP A 19 11.79 -1.92 21.19
C ASP A 19 12.08 -2.24 19.71
N VAL A 20 13.16 -1.64 19.20
CA VAL A 20 13.76 -1.96 17.91
C VAL A 20 15.20 -2.40 18.13
N SER A 21 15.58 -3.57 17.58
CA SER A 21 16.97 -4.06 17.69
C SER A 21 17.89 -3.21 16.82
N CYS A 22 18.97 -2.71 17.41
CA CYS A 22 19.99 -1.95 16.67
C CYS A 22 20.67 -2.85 15.61
N PRO A 23 20.67 -2.50 14.33
CA PRO A 23 21.30 -3.30 13.28
C PRO A 23 22.84 -3.32 13.37
N GLY A 24 23.44 -2.51 14.26
CA GLY A 24 24.88 -2.47 14.46
C GLY A 24 25.39 -3.31 15.62
N CYS A 25 24.63 -3.45 16.71
CA CYS A 25 25.11 -4.16 17.91
C CYS A 25 24.03 -5.05 18.58
N GLY A 26 22.83 -5.17 18.00
CA GLY A 26 21.73 -6.00 18.52
C GLY A 26 21.04 -5.46 19.76
N ARG A 27 21.50 -4.34 20.36
CA ARG A 27 20.88 -3.77 21.56
C ARG A 27 19.48 -3.27 21.23
N ALA A 28 18.52 -3.54 22.13
CA ALA A 28 17.18 -2.96 22.06
C ALA A 28 17.26 -1.43 22.28
N VAL A 29 16.56 -0.68 21.43
CA VAL A 29 16.37 0.76 21.49
C VAL A 29 14.88 1.00 21.59
N GLU A 30 14.43 1.56 22.71
CA GLU A 30 13.03 1.89 22.93
C GLU A 30 12.62 3.11 22.11
N PHE A 31 11.54 2.98 21.37
CA PHE A 31 10.94 4.02 20.54
C PHE A 31 9.55 4.38 21.03
N PHE A 32 9.25 5.64 20.99
CA PHE A 32 7.88 6.12 20.92
C PHE A 32 7.41 6.17 19.46
N ARG A 33 6.11 5.98 19.24
CA ARG A 33 5.54 5.88 17.89
C ARG A 33 5.86 7.08 16.98
N ASP A 34 6.07 8.27 17.56
CA ASP A 34 6.32 9.53 16.85
C ASP A 34 7.81 9.85 16.65
N GLU A 35 8.71 9.02 17.16
CA GLU A 35 10.15 9.22 17.00
C GLU A 35 10.65 8.53 15.72
N PRO A 36 11.14 9.28 14.72
CA PRO A 36 11.57 8.68 13.46
C PRO A 36 12.92 7.95 13.56
N THR A 37 13.85 8.47 14.35
CA THR A 37 15.18 7.89 14.54
C THR A 37 15.72 8.17 15.93
N LEU A 38 16.46 7.22 16.51
CA LEU A 38 17.18 7.38 17.78
C LEU A 38 18.63 6.91 17.65
N LYS A 39 19.52 7.52 18.44
CA LYS A 39 20.89 7.01 18.60
C LYS A 39 20.89 5.78 19.50
N CYS A 40 21.46 4.69 19.01
CA CYS A 40 21.68 3.49 19.82
C CYS A 40 22.62 3.83 21.02
N PRO A 41 22.17 3.60 22.27
CA PRO A 41 23.01 3.87 23.43
C PRO A 41 24.22 2.92 23.54
N GLY A 42 24.25 1.83 22.77
CA GLY A 42 25.34 0.87 22.78
C GLY A 42 26.47 1.20 21.81
N CYS A 43 26.15 1.60 20.57
CA CYS A 43 27.17 1.79 19.52
C CYS A 43 27.11 3.15 18.83
N GLY A 44 26.19 4.04 19.22
CA GLY A 44 26.03 5.38 18.65
C GLY A 44 25.42 5.43 17.24
N ARG A 45 25.13 4.27 16.62
CA ARG A 45 24.49 4.22 15.30
C ARG A 45 23.05 4.76 15.38
N MET A 46 22.64 5.47 14.34
CA MET A 46 21.23 5.86 14.19
C MET A 46 20.38 4.62 13.87
N VAL A 47 19.36 4.39 14.66
CA VAL A 47 18.35 3.35 14.47
C VAL A 47 17.08 4.03 13.97
N VAL A 48 16.49 3.49 12.92
CA VAL A 48 15.24 3.99 12.33
C VAL A 48 14.06 3.27 12.99
N ASN A 49 13.02 4.01 13.29
CA ASN A 49 11.76 3.45 13.77
C ASN A 49 11.08 2.68 12.64
N SER A 50 11.11 1.35 12.73
CA SER A 50 10.50 0.46 11.74
C SER A 50 8.97 0.43 11.79
N ARG A 51 8.36 0.99 12.85
CA ARG A 51 6.90 1.07 13.03
C ARG A 51 6.38 2.51 12.89
N LEU A 52 7.22 3.44 12.44
CA LEU A 52 6.78 4.82 12.23
C LEU A 52 5.70 4.85 11.15
N ASP A 53 4.48 5.16 11.55
CA ASP A 53 3.39 5.42 10.63
C ASP A 53 3.52 6.84 10.08
N LEU A 54 3.97 6.92 8.85
CA LEU A 54 4.17 8.19 8.12
C LEU A 54 2.97 8.53 7.21
N GLY A 55 1.86 7.82 7.32
CA GLY A 55 0.67 8.07 6.51
C GLY A 55 0.23 9.54 6.55
N CYS A 56 0.37 10.20 7.70
CA CYS A 56 0.08 11.63 7.83
C CYS A 56 1.08 12.54 7.09
N ALA A 57 2.30 12.09 6.82
CA ALA A 57 3.35 12.92 6.22
C ALA A 57 3.04 13.37 4.79
N GLN A 58 2.18 12.65 4.10
CA GLN A 58 1.78 12.97 2.72
C GLN A 58 0.76 14.10 2.62
N TRP A 59 -0.01 14.31 3.70
CA TRP A 59 -1.14 15.25 3.73
C TRP A 59 -0.91 16.41 4.69
N CYS A 60 0.06 16.27 5.59
CA CYS A 60 0.29 17.23 6.66
C CYS A 60 1.20 18.36 6.16
N VAL A 61 0.70 19.59 6.17
CA VAL A 61 1.49 20.79 5.85
C VAL A 61 2.69 21.00 6.81
N HIS A 62 2.70 20.33 7.95
CA HIS A 62 3.78 20.37 8.95
C HIS A 62 4.69 19.13 8.91
N ALA A 63 4.57 18.26 7.90
CA ALA A 63 5.31 17.00 7.82
C ALA A 63 6.83 17.20 7.90
N GLU A 64 7.38 18.19 7.20
CA GLU A 64 8.81 18.51 7.25
C GLU A 64 9.29 18.93 8.63
N GLN A 65 8.47 19.69 9.37
CA GLN A 65 8.80 20.13 10.73
C GLN A 65 8.74 18.96 11.73
N CYS A 66 7.87 17.97 11.46
CA CYS A 66 7.63 16.84 12.34
C CYS A 66 8.66 15.71 12.14
N LEU A 67 8.97 15.40 10.89
CA LEU A 67 9.77 14.22 10.49
C LEU A 67 11.15 14.59 9.95
N GLY A 68 11.35 15.86 9.63
CA GLY A 68 12.53 16.36 8.92
C GLY A 68 12.49 16.08 7.41
N ALA A 69 12.99 17.04 6.64
CA ALA A 69 13.01 16.99 5.17
C ALA A 69 13.75 15.75 4.60
N ALA A 70 14.74 15.23 5.33
CA ALA A 70 15.48 14.03 4.90
C ALA A 70 14.61 12.77 4.93
N THR A 71 13.76 12.60 5.96
CA THR A 71 12.84 11.46 6.08
C THR A 71 11.78 11.51 5.00
N ILE A 72 11.18 12.67 4.77
CA ILE A 72 10.18 12.88 3.71
C ILE A 72 10.76 12.58 2.33
N ARG A 73 11.95 13.12 2.01
CA ARG A 73 12.65 12.83 0.75
C ARG A 73 12.92 11.34 0.57
N ASN A 74 13.29 10.63 1.63
CA ASN A 74 13.58 9.18 1.53
C ASN A 74 12.33 8.38 1.17
N ILE A 75 11.18 8.69 1.75
CA ILE A 75 9.91 8.04 1.47
C ILE A 75 9.46 8.30 0.03
N THR A 76 9.51 9.55 -0.42
CA THR A 76 9.22 9.93 -1.79
C THR A 76 10.17 9.22 -2.76
N THR A 77 11.46 9.15 -2.42
CA THR A 77 12.47 8.47 -3.23
C THR A 77 12.18 6.97 -3.41
N ILE A 78 11.72 6.27 -2.36
CA ILE A 78 11.37 4.83 -2.46
C ILE A 78 10.18 4.65 -3.42
N ARG A 79 9.11 5.42 -3.24
CA ARG A 79 7.94 5.40 -4.14
C ARG A 79 8.35 5.64 -5.60
N ASP A 80 9.13 6.68 -5.85
CA ASP A 80 9.56 7.06 -7.19
C ASP A 80 10.45 5.98 -7.83
N LYS A 81 11.36 5.37 -7.04
CA LYS A 81 12.16 4.23 -7.49
C LYS A 81 11.29 3.04 -7.89
N LEU A 82 10.30 2.69 -7.05
CA LEU A 82 9.41 1.57 -7.35
C LEU A 82 8.58 1.82 -8.62
N VAL A 83 8.03 3.02 -8.78
CA VAL A 83 7.30 3.40 -10.01
C VAL A 83 8.22 3.35 -11.24
N ALA A 84 9.45 3.86 -11.14
CA ALA A 84 10.40 3.81 -12.25
C ALA A 84 10.77 2.36 -12.62
N ARG A 85 10.97 1.48 -11.63
CA ARG A 85 11.27 0.06 -11.86
C ARG A 85 10.09 -0.68 -12.46
N MET A 86 8.87 -0.46 -11.95
CA MET A 86 7.64 -1.01 -12.52
C MET A 86 7.47 -0.61 -13.99
N LYS A 87 7.62 0.69 -14.30
CA LYS A 87 7.59 1.17 -15.69
C LYS A 87 8.67 0.53 -16.55
N GLY A 88 9.87 0.30 -16.00
CA GLY A 88 10.95 -0.41 -16.70
C GLY A 88 10.59 -1.84 -17.07
N VAL A 89 9.86 -2.57 -16.21
CA VAL A 89 9.40 -3.94 -16.47
C VAL A 89 8.26 -3.96 -17.51
N PHE A 90 7.28 -3.08 -17.38
CA PHE A 90 6.14 -3.02 -18.31
C PHE A 90 6.48 -2.35 -19.66
N GLY A 91 7.56 -1.53 -19.71
CA GLY A 91 8.02 -0.92 -20.96
C GLY A 91 6.98 0.01 -21.57
N ARG A 92 6.34 -0.42 -22.67
CA ARG A 92 5.31 0.33 -23.41
C ARG A 92 3.88 -0.08 -23.09
N ASP A 93 3.68 -0.94 -22.10
CA ASP A 93 2.35 -1.39 -21.70
C ASP A 93 1.66 -0.33 -20.82
N GLU A 94 1.21 0.74 -21.46
CA GLU A 94 0.56 1.86 -20.79
C GLU A 94 -0.69 1.42 -19.98
N LYS A 95 -1.38 0.38 -20.46
CA LYS A 95 -2.57 -0.12 -19.75
C LYS A 95 -2.19 -0.61 -18.35
N ARG A 96 -1.19 -1.49 -18.24
CA ARG A 96 -0.74 -2.04 -16.95
C ARG A 96 -0.06 -1.00 -16.08
N ILE A 97 0.69 -0.06 -16.68
CA ILE A 97 1.27 1.07 -15.96
C ILE A 97 0.18 1.93 -15.32
N ASN A 98 -0.84 2.31 -16.09
CA ASN A 98 -1.93 3.15 -15.61
C ASN A 98 -2.77 2.43 -14.55
N HIS A 99 -3.05 1.13 -14.73
CA HIS A 99 -3.71 0.30 -13.73
C HIS A 99 -2.95 0.34 -12.40
N ALA A 100 -1.66 0.01 -12.38
CA ALA A 100 -0.85 0.03 -11.16
C ALA A 100 -0.81 1.41 -10.48
N LEU A 101 -0.79 2.50 -11.24
CA LEU A 101 -0.82 3.85 -10.69
C LEU A 101 -2.19 4.21 -10.09
N GLN A 102 -3.29 3.76 -10.68
CA GLN A 102 -4.63 3.94 -10.13
C GLN A 102 -4.83 3.09 -8.87
N VAL A 103 -4.35 1.84 -8.87
CA VAL A 103 -4.36 0.99 -7.67
C VAL A 103 -3.55 1.63 -6.55
N LEU A 104 -2.40 2.24 -6.86
CA LEU A 104 -1.60 2.99 -5.88
C LEU A 104 -2.39 4.16 -5.27
N ASP A 105 -3.10 4.95 -6.07
CA ASP A 105 -3.89 6.08 -5.57
C ASP A 105 -4.99 5.60 -4.60
N TYR A 106 -5.74 4.57 -4.96
CA TYR A 106 -6.74 3.99 -4.06
C TYR A 106 -6.12 3.35 -2.82
N ALA A 107 -5.01 2.63 -2.95
CA ALA A 107 -4.33 2.00 -1.83
C ALA A 107 -3.80 3.03 -0.81
N GLU A 108 -3.27 4.16 -1.28
CA GLU A 108 -2.85 5.26 -0.42
C GLU A 108 -4.05 5.88 0.33
N ARG A 109 -5.17 6.09 -0.35
CA ARG A 109 -6.41 6.63 0.26
C ARG A 109 -7.03 5.67 1.27
N LEU A 110 -7.07 4.38 0.95
CA LEU A 110 -7.57 3.33 1.84
C LEU A 110 -6.64 3.17 3.05
N GLY A 111 -5.34 3.08 2.84
CA GLY A 111 -4.35 2.95 3.91
C GLY A 111 -4.34 4.15 4.86
N ALA A 112 -4.57 5.37 4.36
CA ALA A 112 -4.71 6.56 5.21
C ALA A 112 -5.92 6.48 6.17
N ALA A 113 -6.99 5.79 5.77
CA ALA A 113 -8.20 5.64 6.56
C ALA A 113 -8.18 4.39 7.48
N GLU A 114 -7.68 3.29 6.98
CA GLU A 114 -7.71 1.98 7.66
C GLU A 114 -6.45 1.71 8.49
N GLY A 115 -5.32 2.37 8.16
CA GLY A 115 -4.01 2.11 8.77
C GLY A 115 -3.18 1.09 7.99
N GLY A 116 -2.24 0.45 8.68
CA GLY A 116 -1.27 -0.49 8.11
C GLY A 116 0.08 0.18 7.82
N ASP A 117 1.06 -0.62 7.35
CA ASP A 117 2.38 -0.10 6.97
C ASP A 117 2.32 0.56 5.58
N PRO A 118 2.47 1.90 5.49
CA PRO A 118 2.32 2.61 4.22
C PRO A 118 3.40 2.27 3.19
N LEU A 119 4.58 1.80 3.62
CA LEU A 119 5.62 1.33 2.69
C LEU A 119 5.25 -0.01 2.07
N VAL A 120 4.68 -0.92 2.86
CA VAL A 120 4.19 -2.22 2.38
C VAL A 120 3.00 -2.02 1.43
N ILE A 121 2.02 -1.19 1.82
CA ILE A 121 0.83 -0.88 1.00
C ILE A 121 1.23 -0.33 -0.36
N ARG A 122 2.11 0.69 -0.41
CA ARG A 122 2.59 1.28 -1.67
C ARG A 122 3.35 0.30 -2.53
N ALA A 123 4.28 -0.42 -1.92
CA ALA A 123 5.10 -1.37 -2.66
C ALA A 123 4.24 -2.49 -3.25
N ALA A 124 3.29 -3.02 -2.48
CA ALA A 124 2.34 -4.01 -2.96
C ALA A 124 1.47 -3.46 -4.09
N ALA A 125 0.92 -2.26 -3.94
CA ALA A 125 0.08 -1.63 -4.97
C ALA A 125 0.83 -1.40 -6.29
N ILE A 126 2.09 -0.93 -6.23
CA ILE A 126 2.90 -0.68 -7.42
C ILE A 126 3.31 -1.99 -8.12
N LEU A 127 3.54 -3.07 -7.35
CA LEU A 127 4.18 -4.28 -7.85
C LEU A 127 3.25 -5.51 -7.91
N HIS A 128 1.95 -5.41 -7.54
CA HIS A 128 1.08 -6.59 -7.46
C HIS A 128 1.04 -7.38 -8.76
N ASP A 129 0.96 -6.71 -9.88
CA ASP A 129 0.85 -7.28 -11.23
C ASP A 129 2.20 -7.45 -11.97
N ILE A 130 3.34 -7.22 -11.29
CA ILE A 130 4.66 -7.20 -11.92
C ILE A 130 5.04 -8.52 -12.62
N GLY A 131 4.37 -9.61 -12.28
CA GLY A 131 4.57 -10.93 -12.85
C GLY A 131 3.87 -11.20 -14.19
N ILE A 132 2.99 -10.30 -14.65
CA ILE A 132 2.12 -10.53 -15.81
C ILE A 132 2.92 -10.88 -17.08
N HIS A 133 3.91 -10.09 -17.45
CA HIS A 133 4.70 -10.33 -18.68
C HIS A 133 5.47 -11.64 -18.60
N GLU A 134 6.00 -11.99 -17.43
CA GLU A 134 6.71 -13.26 -17.24
C GLU A 134 5.74 -14.45 -17.29
N ALA A 135 4.55 -14.29 -16.73
CA ALA A 135 3.48 -15.28 -16.83
C ALA A 135 3.06 -15.51 -18.30
N GLU A 136 2.84 -14.44 -19.05
CA GLU A 136 2.53 -14.54 -20.49
C GLU A 136 3.67 -15.18 -21.27
N ARG A 137 4.92 -14.81 -20.99
CA ARG A 137 6.10 -15.37 -21.65
C ARG A 137 6.29 -16.87 -21.40
N LYS A 138 6.10 -17.32 -20.13
CA LYS A 138 6.35 -18.72 -19.73
C LYS A 138 5.16 -19.65 -20.04
N TYR A 139 3.95 -19.16 -19.82
CA TYR A 139 2.74 -20.00 -19.83
C TYR A 139 1.75 -19.64 -20.93
N GLY A 140 2.04 -18.58 -21.72
CA GLY A 140 1.10 -18.06 -22.72
C GLY A 140 -0.19 -17.53 -22.12
N SER A 141 -0.19 -17.14 -20.84
CA SER A 141 -1.39 -16.77 -20.09
C SER A 141 -1.09 -15.80 -18.96
N ALA A 142 -1.92 -14.76 -18.83
CA ALA A 142 -1.92 -13.82 -17.71
C ALA A 142 -2.85 -14.27 -16.57
N ALA A 143 -3.20 -15.54 -16.44
CA ALA A 143 -4.08 -16.01 -15.35
C ALA A 143 -3.43 -15.76 -13.99
N GLY A 144 -4.25 -15.33 -13.00
CA GLY A 144 -3.79 -14.92 -11.67
C GLY A 144 -2.84 -15.90 -10.98
N LYS A 145 -3.08 -17.21 -11.11
CA LYS A 145 -2.18 -18.25 -10.55
C LYS A 145 -0.73 -18.17 -11.06
N TYR A 146 -0.53 -17.71 -12.29
CA TYR A 146 0.81 -17.56 -12.85
C TYR A 146 1.43 -16.22 -12.46
N GLN A 147 0.62 -15.19 -12.28
CA GLN A 147 1.07 -13.90 -11.75
C GLN A 147 1.54 -14.04 -10.30
N GLU A 148 0.77 -14.75 -9.46
CA GLU A 148 1.13 -15.06 -8.07
C GLU A 148 2.43 -15.87 -7.96
N LEU A 149 2.76 -16.69 -8.98
CA LEU A 149 3.99 -17.46 -9.04
C LEU A 149 5.20 -16.62 -9.48
N GLU A 150 5.03 -15.80 -10.52
CA GLU A 150 6.13 -15.08 -11.18
C GLU A 150 6.36 -13.67 -10.59
N GLY A 151 5.34 -13.08 -9.95
CA GLY A 151 5.44 -11.74 -9.38
C GLY A 151 6.43 -11.61 -8.22
N PRO A 152 6.37 -12.49 -7.20
CA PRO A 152 7.21 -12.37 -6.01
C PRO A 152 8.73 -12.31 -6.27
N PRO A 153 9.34 -13.16 -7.11
CA PRO A 153 10.77 -13.11 -7.39
C PRO A 153 11.21 -11.79 -8.06
N ILE A 154 10.35 -11.26 -8.96
CA ILE A 154 10.61 -9.99 -9.64
C ILE A 154 10.49 -8.85 -8.63
N ALA A 155 9.43 -8.84 -7.83
CA ALA A 155 9.21 -7.85 -6.79
C ALA A 155 10.34 -7.85 -5.76
N GLU A 156 10.78 -9.00 -5.28
CA GLU A 156 11.89 -9.13 -4.33
C GLU A 156 13.17 -8.47 -4.85
N THR A 157 13.50 -8.72 -6.13
CA THR A 157 14.67 -8.12 -6.78
C THR A 157 14.58 -6.60 -6.79
N ILE A 158 13.43 -6.05 -7.16
CA ILE A 158 13.19 -4.60 -7.19
C ILE A 158 13.25 -4.01 -5.77
N LEU A 159 12.62 -4.66 -4.80
CA LEU A 159 12.51 -4.17 -3.41
C LEU A 159 13.88 -4.13 -2.71
N LYS A 160 14.76 -5.09 -2.94
CA LYS A 160 16.13 -5.10 -2.41
C LYS A 160 16.93 -3.86 -2.81
N GLU A 161 16.68 -3.29 -3.99
CA GLU A 161 17.34 -2.07 -4.47
C GLU A 161 16.82 -0.79 -3.79
N THR A 162 15.69 -0.84 -3.11
CA THR A 162 15.08 0.34 -2.48
C THR A 162 15.58 0.63 -1.07
N GLY A 163 16.22 -0.36 -0.43
CA GLY A 163 16.67 -0.27 0.96
C GLY A 163 15.55 -0.55 1.97
N LEU A 164 14.42 -1.14 1.55
CA LEU A 164 13.42 -1.69 2.46
C LEU A 164 14.03 -2.82 3.31
N ASP A 165 13.57 -2.95 4.55
CA ASP A 165 14.00 -4.02 5.42
C ASP A 165 13.46 -5.39 4.96
N PRO A 166 14.15 -6.50 5.31
CA PRO A 166 13.76 -7.83 4.86
C PRO A 166 12.35 -8.25 5.25
N ALA A 167 11.84 -7.84 6.42
CA ALA A 167 10.50 -8.21 6.88
C ALA A 167 9.40 -7.57 6.02
N ARG A 168 9.59 -6.30 5.63
CA ARG A 168 8.70 -5.62 4.67
C ARG A 168 8.75 -6.25 3.29
N ILE A 169 9.96 -6.58 2.82
CA ILE A 169 10.14 -7.26 1.51
C ILE A 169 9.38 -8.58 1.51
N GLU A 170 9.55 -9.42 2.53
CA GLU A 170 8.83 -10.69 2.67
C GLU A 170 7.32 -10.48 2.68
N HIS A 171 6.84 -9.48 3.44
CA HIS A 171 5.41 -9.18 3.53
C HIS A 171 4.83 -8.75 2.16
N VAL A 172 5.50 -7.87 1.43
CA VAL A 172 5.09 -7.46 0.07
C VAL A 172 5.04 -8.66 -0.87
N CYS A 173 6.07 -9.51 -0.86
CA CYS A 173 6.11 -10.72 -1.69
C CYS A 173 4.96 -11.68 -1.35
N ARG A 174 4.61 -11.86 -0.06
CA ARG A 174 3.45 -12.66 0.36
C ARG A 174 2.14 -12.05 -0.14
N ILE A 175 1.99 -10.74 -0.10
CA ILE A 175 0.81 -10.06 -0.66
C ILE A 175 0.70 -10.36 -2.15
N ILE A 176 1.79 -10.16 -2.91
CA ILE A 176 1.83 -10.41 -4.36
C ILE A 176 1.54 -11.88 -4.68
N ALA A 177 2.07 -12.83 -3.91
CA ALA A 177 1.82 -14.26 -4.08
C ALA A 177 0.37 -14.69 -3.85
N ASN A 178 -0.51 -13.82 -3.34
CA ASN A 178 -1.86 -14.16 -2.93
C ASN A 178 -2.92 -13.15 -3.39
N HIS A 179 -2.55 -12.15 -4.21
CA HIS A 179 -3.43 -11.02 -4.51
C HIS A 179 -4.66 -11.38 -5.35
N HIS A 180 -4.66 -12.51 -6.03
CA HIS A 180 -5.84 -13.05 -6.72
C HIS A 180 -6.56 -14.14 -5.92
N SER A 181 -5.82 -15.00 -5.21
CA SER A 181 -6.37 -16.19 -4.56
C SER A 181 -6.78 -15.99 -3.11
N ALA A 182 -6.15 -15.04 -2.41
CA ALA A 182 -6.36 -14.77 -0.97
C ALA A 182 -6.24 -16.02 -0.08
N ARG A 183 -5.34 -16.98 -0.41
CA ARG A 183 -5.30 -18.29 0.27
C ARG A 183 -4.66 -18.22 1.64
N ASP A 184 -3.47 -17.61 1.72
CA ASP A 184 -2.60 -17.73 2.89
C ASP A 184 -2.25 -16.38 3.52
N ILE A 185 -3.10 -15.37 3.30
CA ILE A 185 -2.88 -14.02 3.81
C ILE A 185 -4.19 -13.31 4.10
N ASP A 186 -4.24 -12.60 5.25
CA ASP A 186 -5.34 -11.72 5.63
C ASP A 186 -4.83 -10.56 6.50
N THR A 187 -3.68 -9.97 6.13
CA THR A 187 -3.17 -8.78 6.80
C THR A 187 -3.92 -7.53 6.36
N LEU A 188 -3.80 -6.44 7.12
CA LEU A 188 -4.48 -5.19 6.80
C LEU A 188 -4.00 -4.63 5.45
N GLU A 189 -2.69 -4.69 5.19
CA GLU A 189 -2.08 -4.24 3.95
C GLU A 189 -2.58 -5.04 2.73
N PHE A 190 -2.75 -6.35 2.92
CA PHE A 190 -3.36 -7.19 1.89
C PHE A 190 -4.82 -6.79 1.61
N ARG A 191 -5.62 -6.56 2.66
CA ARG A 191 -7.03 -6.12 2.50
C ARG A 191 -7.12 -4.78 1.79
N VAL A 192 -6.22 -3.85 2.10
CA VAL A 192 -6.11 -2.54 1.44
C VAL A 192 -5.77 -2.69 -0.04
N LEU A 193 -4.75 -3.50 -0.37
CA LEU A 193 -4.42 -3.78 -1.78
C LEU A 193 -5.59 -4.44 -2.51
N TRP A 194 -6.18 -5.48 -1.91
CA TRP A 194 -7.34 -6.18 -2.50
C TRP A 194 -8.45 -5.21 -2.88
N ASP A 195 -8.83 -4.34 -1.94
CA ASP A 195 -9.91 -3.37 -2.17
C ASP A 195 -9.52 -2.32 -3.23
N ALA A 196 -8.27 -1.84 -3.21
CA ALA A 196 -7.78 -0.88 -4.20
C ALA A 196 -7.82 -1.46 -5.62
N ASP A 197 -7.35 -2.68 -5.80
CA ASP A 197 -7.36 -3.40 -7.07
C ASP A 197 -8.80 -3.66 -7.55
N GLN A 198 -9.70 -4.12 -6.65
CA GLN A 198 -11.12 -4.30 -6.99
C GLN A 198 -11.79 -3.00 -7.43
N LEU A 199 -11.50 -1.85 -6.79
CA LEU A 199 -12.04 -0.56 -7.20
C LEU A 199 -11.63 -0.19 -8.62
N VAL A 200 -10.36 -0.40 -8.99
CA VAL A 200 -9.84 -0.11 -10.33
C VAL A 200 -10.43 -1.09 -11.35
N ASN A 201 -10.43 -2.39 -11.06
CA ASN A 201 -10.98 -3.41 -11.94
C ASN A 201 -12.46 -3.16 -12.27
N LEU A 202 -13.27 -2.76 -11.27
CA LEU A 202 -14.68 -2.40 -11.49
C LEU A 202 -14.86 -1.13 -12.33
N GLN A 203 -13.92 -0.18 -12.25
CA GLN A 203 -13.95 1.03 -13.09
C GLN A 203 -13.51 0.76 -14.53
N GLU A 204 -12.56 -0.17 -14.72
CA GLU A 204 -12.09 -0.58 -16.05
C GLU A 204 -13.09 -1.47 -16.78
N ASP A 205 -14.00 -2.13 -16.06
CA ASP A 205 -15.08 -2.92 -16.66
C ASP A 205 -16.14 -1.98 -17.28
N SER A 206 -16.04 -1.81 -18.60
CA SER A 206 -16.90 -0.91 -19.38
C SER A 206 -18.39 -1.27 -19.36
N ALA A 207 -18.76 -2.45 -18.87
CA ALA A 207 -20.15 -2.90 -18.76
C ALA A 207 -20.89 -2.22 -17.59
N GLY A 208 -20.17 -1.52 -16.72
CA GLY A 208 -20.74 -0.94 -15.50
C GLY A 208 -21.16 -1.99 -14.47
N VAL A 209 -21.54 -1.53 -13.28
CA VAL A 209 -22.01 -2.41 -12.20
C VAL A 209 -23.51 -2.62 -12.33
N SER A 210 -23.96 -3.83 -12.67
CA SER A 210 -25.38 -4.18 -12.67
C SER A 210 -25.95 -4.19 -11.25
N ALA A 211 -27.28 -4.00 -11.10
CA ALA A 211 -27.98 -4.08 -9.80
C ALA A 211 -27.67 -5.38 -9.03
N ARG A 212 -27.44 -6.50 -9.75
CA ARG A 212 -27.08 -7.78 -9.16
C ARG A 212 -25.63 -7.79 -8.64
N GLN A 213 -24.73 -7.08 -9.30
CA GLN A 213 -23.34 -6.88 -8.84
C GLN A 213 -23.30 -5.88 -7.67
N ALA A 214 -24.13 -4.81 -7.72
CA ALA A 214 -24.28 -3.86 -6.64
C ALA A 214 -24.63 -4.54 -5.30
N ALA A 215 -25.56 -5.49 -5.29
CA ALA A 215 -25.90 -6.26 -4.10
C ALA A 215 -24.73 -7.12 -3.57
N ARG A 216 -23.76 -7.45 -4.42
CA ARG A 216 -22.54 -8.23 -4.06
C ARG A 216 -21.36 -7.34 -3.69
N LEU A 217 -21.38 -6.05 -3.99
CA LEU A 217 -20.24 -5.14 -3.72
C LEU A 217 -19.83 -5.18 -2.25
N ALA A 218 -20.78 -5.19 -1.31
CA ALA A 218 -20.50 -5.25 0.11
C ALA A 218 -19.69 -6.49 0.53
N THR A 219 -19.80 -7.60 -0.22
CA THR A 219 -19.09 -8.84 0.06
C THR A 219 -17.74 -8.97 -0.64
N LEU A 220 -17.48 -8.13 -1.66
CA LEU A 220 -16.21 -8.12 -2.40
C LEU A 220 -15.11 -7.39 -1.63
N PHE A 221 -15.49 -6.33 -0.88
CA PHE A 221 -14.55 -5.47 -0.18
C PHE A 221 -14.29 -5.92 1.25
N ARG A 222 -13.02 -5.88 1.65
CA ARG A 222 -12.53 -6.40 2.93
C ARG A 222 -12.39 -5.32 4.00
N THR A 223 -12.31 -4.03 3.62
CA THR A 223 -12.18 -2.90 4.54
C THR A 223 -13.46 -2.08 4.63
N ALA A 224 -13.62 -1.30 5.71
CA ALA A 224 -14.77 -0.42 5.87
C ALA A 224 -14.77 0.71 4.84
N LYS A 225 -13.60 1.33 4.64
CA LYS A 225 -13.42 2.42 3.67
C LYS A 225 -13.56 1.94 2.23
N GLY A 226 -13.10 0.72 1.91
CA GLY A 226 -13.30 0.11 0.58
C GLY A 226 -14.78 -0.05 0.25
N ARG A 227 -15.58 -0.59 1.18
CA ARG A 227 -17.05 -0.69 1.02
C ARG A 227 -17.70 0.67 0.84
N GLN A 228 -17.28 1.67 1.62
CA GLN A 228 -17.80 3.04 1.50
C GLN A 228 -17.51 3.61 0.11
N LEU A 229 -16.26 3.57 -0.35
CA LEU A 229 -15.86 4.09 -1.66
C LEU A 229 -16.57 3.36 -2.81
N ALA A 230 -16.70 2.04 -2.72
CA ALA A 230 -17.46 1.27 -3.71
C ALA A 230 -18.92 1.72 -3.79
N GLY A 231 -19.56 1.96 -2.65
CA GLY A 231 -20.91 2.53 -2.59
C GLY A 231 -21.01 3.90 -3.27
N GLU A 232 -20.09 4.79 -2.95
CA GLU A 232 -20.04 6.15 -3.53
C GLU A 232 -19.81 6.13 -5.05
N LEU A 233 -18.92 5.26 -5.55
CA LEU A 233 -18.55 5.23 -6.96
C LEU A 233 -19.54 4.49 -7.85
N PHE A 234 -20.15 3.42 -7.36
CA PHE A 234 -20.91 2.49 -8.19
C PHE A 234 -22.42 2.45 -7.89
N LEU A 235 -22.87 2.93 -6.70
CA LEU A 235 -24.27 2.91 -6.32
C LEU A 235 -24.94 4.28 -6.36
N ALA A 236 -24.17 5.38 -6.24
CA ALA A 236 -24.72 6.73 -6.25
C ALA A 236 -25.34 7.14 -7.61
N ASN A 237 -24.93 6.51 -8.71
CA ASN A 237 -25.43 6.82 -10.05
C ASN A 237 -26.81 6.24 -10.38
N GLU A 238 -27.36 5.33 -9.57
CA GLU A 238 -28.72 4.79 -9.79
C GLU A 238 -29.85 5.73 -9.31
N GLN A 239 -29.53 6.83 -8.63
CA GLN A 239 -30.53 7.75 -8.06
C GLN A 239 -30.76 9.04 -8.87
N ALA A 240 -30.15 9.19 -10.04
CA ALA A 240 -30.52 10.31 -10.91
C ALA A 240 -31.88 10.01 -11.56
N PRO A 241 -32.99 10.74 -11.23
CA PRO A 241 -34.28 10.54 -11.88
C PRO A 241 -34.12 10.83 -13.37
N ALA A 242 -34.65 9.93 -14.20
CA ALA A 242 -34.77 10.18 -15.63
C ALA A 242 -35.48 11.53 -15.81
N GLY A 243 -34.72 12.55 -16.18
CA GLY A 243 -35.24 13.89 -16.41
C GLY A 243 -36.34 13.81 -17.48
N ASN A 244 -37.54 14.19 -17.10
CA ASN A 244 -38.63 14.52 -18.02
C ASN A 244 -38.08 15.45 -19.10
N GLN A 245 -37.95 14.97 -20.31
CA GLN A 245 -37.85 15.86 -21.46
C GLN A 245 -39.25 16.29 -21.85
N PRO A 246 -39.49 17.58 -22.04
CA PRO A 246 -40.75 18.13 -22.48
C PRO A 246 -41.08 17.80 -23.94
#